data_6d0e0adf1a091f77af4c19665f2d7c31
#
_entry.id   6d0e0adf1a091f77af4c19665f2d7c31
#
_cell.length_a   1.000
_cell.length_b   1.000
_cell.length_c   1.000
_cell.angle_alpha   90.00
_cell.angle_beta   90.00
_cell.angle_gamma   90.00
#
_symmetry.space_group_name_H-M   'P 1'
#
loop_
_entity.id
_entity.type
_entity.pdbx_description
1 polymer ?
#
loop_
_entity_poly.entity_id
_entity_poly.type
_entity_poly.pdbx_seq_one_letter_code
_entity_poly.pdbx_strand_id
1 'polypeptide(L)'
;MRAAMWTPLPPEPTGIADYSFELLSVLARRMEMVAVVRDEVARQASAPPGVRIVGVGDWLADDSANVDVDIYQVGNNSLHGWIHDRAVLRPGVVVYHDASLLDFYAERFSGRPGFVEEALWSEGLRLGFPPDPVTGQPRGIPTVRGAGLPHPDRISLLFSRRIVEASLATIVHSEWLADELRRRHPAVPIHLVYHGAATPDVPGMAARARSELGWETSHFGFGVFGGLTGFKRVPTFVAAFAALRQLHP
;
A
#
# COMPACT_ATOMS: atom_id res chain seq x y z
N MET A 1 -9.85 22.39 -11.35
CA MET A 1 -10.06 20.95 -11.21
C MET A 1 -10.25 20.65 -9.73
N ARG A 2 -11.23 19.86 -9.39
CA ARG A 2 -11.56 19.40 -8.04
C ARG A 2 -11.43 17.89 -7.98
N ALA A 3 -10.67 17.36 -7.01
CA ALA A 3 -10.44 15.93 -6.86
C ALA A 3 -10.78 15.44 -5.45
N ALA A 4 -11.31 14.22 -5.34
CA ALA A 4 -11.49 13.55 -4.07
C ALA A 4 -10.45 12.43 -3.93
N MET A 5 -9.67 12.47 -2.84
CA MET A 5 -8.72 11.41 -2.52
C MET A 5 -9.29 10.52 -1.43
N TRP A 6 -9.53 9.26 -1.75
CA TRP A 6 -9.99 8.22 -0.83
C TRP A 6 -8.77 7.56 -0.20
N THR A 7 -8.53 7.83 1.07
CA THR A 7 -7.26 7.49 1.70
C THR A 7 -7.38 7.40 3.22
N PRO A 8 -6.58 6.56 3.89
CA PRO A 8 -6.32 6.77 5.31
C PRO A 8 -5.52 8.07 5.50
N LEU A 9 -5.70 8.71 6.65
CA LEU A 9 -4.92 9.89 7.05
C LEU A 9 -4.47 9.73 8.52
N PRO A 10 -3.41 10.42 8.95
CA PRO A 10 -3.03 10.46 10.34
C PRO A 10 -4.22 10.87 11.24
N PRO A 11 -4.44 10.22 12.40
CA PRO A 11 -3.51 9.35 13.12
C PRO A 11 -3.57 7.84 12.77
N GLU A 12 -4.15 7.44 11.63
CA GLU A 12 -4.15 6.03 11.26
C GLU A 12 -2.69 5.53 11.05
N PRO A 13 -2.27 4.44 11.73
CA PRO A 13 -0.88 4.01 11.74
C PRO A 13 -0.50 3.22 10.48
N THR A 14 -0.57 3.87 9.33
CA THR A 14 -0.21 3.25 8.04
C THR A 14 0.71 4.19 7.26
N GLY A 15 1.70 3.63 6.56
CA GLY A 15 2.59 4.41 5.69
C GLY A 15 1.84 5.12 4.55
N ILE A 16 0.66 4.61 4.16
CA ILE A 16 -0.19 5.26 3.16
C ILE A 16 -0.83 6.53 3.72
N ALA A 17 -1.12 6.58 5.04
CA ALA A 17 -1.64 7.79 5.67
C ALA A 17 -0.61 8.94 5.62
N ASP A 18 0.65 8.65 5.96
CA ASP A 18 1.74 9.63 5.90
C ASP A 18 2.02 10.06 4.46
N TYR A 19 2.12 9.10 3.54
CA TYR A 19 2.28 9.38 2.11
C TYR A 19 1.16 10.29 1.57
N SER A 20 -0.08 9.98 1.91
CA SER A 20 -1.24 10.74 1.43
C SER A 20 -1.27 12.15 2.00
N PHE A 21 -0.87 12.31 3.25
CA PHE A 21 -0.75 13.64 3.86
C PHE A 21 0.27 14.51 3.11
N GLU A 22 1.47 13.96 2.82
CA GLU A 22 2.48 14.67 2.05
C GLU A 22 2.01 14.98 0.63
N LEU A 23 1.41 14.00 -0.07
CA LEU A 23 0.90 14.18 -1.42
C LEU A 23 -0.20 15.25 -1.47
N LEU A 24 -1.15 15.22 -0.54
CA LEU A 24 -2.21 16.23 -0.44
C LEU A 24 -1.65 17.64 -0.24
N SER A 25 -0.54 17.79 0.51
CA SER A 25 0.10 19.09 0.74
C SER A 25 0.61 19.73 -0.55
N VAL A 26 1.00 18.91 -1.52
CA VAL A 26 1.50 19.36 -2.84
C VAL A 26 0.34 19.58 -3.81
N LEU A 27 -0.62 18.66 -3.85
CA LEU A 27 -1.75 18.72 -4.76
C LEU A 27 -2.69 19.89 -4.45
N ALA A 28 -2.92 20.19 -3.17
CA ALA A 28 -3.77 21.30 -2.73
C ALA A 28 -3.29 22.69 -3.17
N ARG A 29 -2.01 22.79 -3.55
CA ARG A 29 -1.46 24.04 -4.15
C ARG A 29 -1.84 24.22 -5.62
N ARG A 30 -2.34 23.17 -6.27
CA ARG A 30 -2.57 23.13 -7.72
C ARG A 30 -4.04 22.92 -8.08
N MET A 31 -4.82 22.32 -7.16
CA MET A 31 -6.22 21.99 -7.38
C MET A 31 -6.97 21.94 -6.04
N GLU A 32 -8.28 22.02 -6.09
CA GLU A 32 -9.12 21.81 -4.92
C GLU A 32 -9.11 20.32 -4.54
N MET A 33 -8.70 20.02 -3.31
CA MET A 33 -8.60 18.66 -2.80
C MET A 33 -9.60 18.41 -1.68
N VAL A 34 -10.29 17.27 -1.76
CA VAL A 34 -11.09 16.72 -0.68
C VAL A 34 -10.50 15.37 -0.29
N ALA A 35 -10.20 15.19 0.99
CA ALA A 35 -9.81 13.90 1.54
C ALA A 35 -11.05 13.17 2.06
N VAL A 36 -11.38 12.04 1.46
CA VAL A 36 -12.45 11.16 1.92
C VAL A 36 -11.83 10.09 2.79
N VAL A 37 -12.27 9.99 4.04
CA VAL A 37 -11.75 9.07 5.06
C VAL A 37 -12.87 8.27 5.69
N ARG A 38 -12.56 7.21 6.44
CA ARG A 38 -13.57 6.46 7.18
C ARG A 38 -14.29 7.36 8.21
N ASP A 39 -15.58 7.13 8.41
CA ASP A 39 -16.42 7.98 9.26
C ASP A 39 -15.91 8.05 10.71
N GLU A 40 -15.44 6.91 11.24
CA GLU A 40 -14.95 6.83 12.61
C GLU A 40 -13.65 7.62 12.86
N VAL A 41 -12.89 7.92 11.81
CA VAL A 41 -11.65 8.69 11.93
C VAL A 41 -11.78 10.14 11.44
N ALA A 42 -12.86 10.48 10.74
CA ALA A 42 -13.03 11.79 10.11
C ALA A 42 -12.85 12.98 11.07
N ARG A 43 -13.27 12.84 12.33
CA ARG A 43 -13.15 13.90 13.36
C ARG A 43 -11.73 14.02 13.93
N GLN A 44 -10.90 13.00 13.81
CA GLN A 44 -9.56 12.93 14.37
C GLN A 44 -8.49 13.06 13.29
N ALA A 45 -8.87 12.83 12.03
CA ALA A 45 -7.96 12.88 10.91
C ALA A 45 -7.37 14.29 10.74
N SER A 46 -6.08 14.32 10.44
CA SER A 46 -5.36 15.55 10.12
C SER A 46 -5.11 15.63 8.62
N ALA A 47 -5.32 16.79 8.04
CA ALA A 47 -4.96 17.07 6.66
C ALA A 47 -4.15 18.36 6.54
N PRO A 48 -3.40 18.54 5.45
CA PRO A 48 -2.69 19.78 5.18
C PRO A 48 -3.65 20.96 5.00
N PRO A 49 -3.16 22.22 5.21
CA PRO A 49 -3.95 23.41 4.94
C PRO A 49 -4.53 23.42 3.53
N GLY A 50 -5.81 23.81 3.42
CA GLY A 50 -6.52 23.88 2.15
C GLY A 50 -7.17 22.58 1.69
N VAL A 51 -7.02 21.48 2.44
CA VAL A 51 -7.69 20.21 2.17
C VAL A 51 -8.90 20.04 3.10
N ARG A 52 -10.07 19.80 2.53
CA ARG A 52 -11.27 19.47 3.29
C ARG A 52 -11.30 17.97 3.59
N ILE A 53 -11.54 17.60 4.86
CA ILE A 53 -11.76 16.19 5.25
C ILE A 53 -13.26 15.94 5.31
N VAL A 54 -13.69 14.79 4.78
CA VAL A 54 -15.11 14.34 4.82
C VAL A 54 -15.14 12.84 5.11
N GLY A 55 -16.07 12.41 5.95
CA GLY A 55 -16.36 10.98 6.15
C GLY A 55 -17.03 10.36 4.93
N VAL A 56 -16.87 9.05 4.75
CA VAL A 56 -17.48 8.31 3.62
C VAL A 56 -18.98 8.47 3.61
N GLY A 57 -19.67 8.38 4.76
CA GLY A 57 -21.12 8.50 4.86
C GLY A 57 -21.60 9.89 4.42
N ASP A 58 -20.97 10.94 4.95
CA ASP A 58 -21.31 12.33 4.59
C ASP A 58 -21.02 12.59 3.10
N TRP A 59 -19.90 12.07 2.59
CA TRP A 59 -19.55 12.19 1.17
C TRP A 59 -20.56 11.55 0.25
N LEU A 60 -21.04 10.35 0.59
CA LEU A 60 -22.02 9.61 -0.21
C LEU A 60 -23.43 10.18 -0.10
N ALA A 61 -23.76 10.86 0.99
CA ALA A 61 -25.04 11.53 1.20
C ALA A 61 -25.12 12.91 0.53
N ASP A 62 -23.97 13.50 0.15
CA ASP A 62 -23.92 14.82 -0.49
C ASP A 62 -24.03 14.68 -2.01
N ASP A 63 -25.24 14.81 -2.55
CA ASP A 63 -25.50 14.80 -4.00
C ASP A 63 -24.76 15.92 -4.75
N SER A 64 -24.27 16.95 -4.03
CA SER A 64 -23.48 18.05 -4.59
C SER A 64 -21.97 17.74 -4.61
N ALA A 65 -21.54 16.60 -4.10
CA ALA A 65 -20.15 16.14 -4.07
C ALA A 65 -19.62 15.87 -5.48
N ASN A 66 -19.65 16.89 -6.33
CA ASN A 66 -19.21 16.78 -7.71
C ASN A 66 -17.71 17.03 -7.78
N VAL A 67 -16.96 16.03 -8.25
CA VAL A 67 -15.53 16.13 -8.48
C VAL A 67 -15.21 15.68 -9.91
N ASP A 68 -14.14 16.26 -10.46
CA ASP A 68 -13.66 15.91 -11.79
C ASP A 68 -13.03 14.50 -11.80
N VAL A 69 -12.44 14.08 -10.67
CA VAL A 69 -11.79 12.77 -10.54
C VAL A 69 -11.73 12.30 -9.08
N ASP A 70 -11.95 11.00 -8.89
CA ASP A 70 -11.64 10.30 -7.65
C ASP A 70 -10.23 9.68 -7.74
N ILE A 71 -9.46 9.77 -6.65
CA ILE A 71 -8.12 9.17 -6.50
C ILE A 71 -8.20 8.18 -5.33
N TYR A 72 -7.80 6.94 -5.56
CA TYR A 72 -7.93 5.84 -4.61
C TYR A 72 -6.57 5.32 -4.17
N GLN A 73 -6.26 5.41 -2.87
CA GLN A 73 -5.01 4.93 -2.29
C GLN A 73 -5.18 3.48 -1.84
N VAL A 74 -4.70 2.53 -2.64
CA VAL A 74 -4.95 1.09 -2.42
C VAL A 74 -3.70 0.40 -1.91
N GLY A 75 -3.83 -0.28 -0.76
CA GLY A 75 -2.77 -1.07 -0.13
C GLY A 75 -3.18 -2.51 0.15
N ASN A 76 -2.21 -3.37 0.44
CA ASN A 76 -2.33 -4.81 0.57
C ASN A 76 -2.75 -5.27 1.98
N ASN A 77 -3.82 -4.69 2.52
CA ASN A 77 -4.42 -5.14 3.76
C ASN A 77 -5.91 -4.78 3.82
N SER A 78 -6.66 -5.43 4.70
CA SER A 78 -8.12 -5.27 4.83
C SER A 78 -8.58 -3.86 5.22
N LEU A 79 -7.71 -3.02 5.79
CA LEU A 79 -8.04 -1.63 6.14
C LEU A 79 -8.38 -0.79 4.91
N HIS A 80 -7.92 -1.19 3.71
CA HIS A 80 -8.23 -0.51 2.46
C HIS A 80 -9.49 -1.04 1.76
N GLY A 81 -10.26 -1.94 2.39
CA GLY A 81 -11.44 -2.57 1.78
C GLY A 81 -12.49 -1.58 1.29
N TRP A 82 -12.78 -0.54 2.08
CA TRP A 82 -13.73 0.50 1.73
C TRP A 82 -13.30 1.35 0.52
N ILE A 83 -12.00 1.60 0.38
CA ILE A 83 -11.42 2.31 -0.78
C ILE A 83 -11.51 1.43 -2.02
N HIS A 84 -11.07 0.17 -1.89
CA HIS A 84 -11.14 -0.81 -2.98
C HIS A 84 -12.56 -0.96 -3.51
N ASP A 85 -13.54 -1.15 -2.63
CA ASP A 85 -14.94 -1.35 -3.03
C ASP A 85 -15.48 -0.12 -3.76
N ARG A 86 -15.12 1.07 -3.29
CA ARG A 86 -15.51 2.29 -3.96
C ARG A 86 -14.87 2.43 -5.34
N ALA A 87 -13.58 2.13 -5.47
CA ALA A 87 -12.84 2.22 -6.73
C ALA A 87 -13.40 1.26 -7.80
N VAL A 88 -13.85 0.08 -7.39
CA VAL A 88 -14.50 -0.89 -8.31
C VAL A 88 -15.88 -0.40 -8.76
N LEU A 89 -16.62 0.30 -7.90
CA LEU A 89 -17.96 0.80 -8.21
C LEU A 89 -17.96 2.13 -8.98
N ARG A 90 -16.97 2.96 -8.75
CA ARG A 90 -16.84 4.28 -9.40
C ARG A 90 -15.42 4.44 -9.93
N PRO A 91 -15.22 4.31 -11.26
CA PRO A 91 -13.90 4.42 -11.85
C PRO A 91 -13.22 5.75 -11.54
N GLY A 92 -11.94 5.69 -11.22
CA GLY A 92 -11.08 6.84 -10.93
C GLY A 92 -9.62 6.47 -11.12
N VAL A 93 -8.71 7.30 -10.63
CA VAL A 93 -7.27 7.02 -10.65
C VAL A 93 -6.91 6.18 -9.42
N VAL A 94 -6.36 5.00 -9.64
CA VAL A 94 -5.89 4.12 -8.56
C VAL A 94 -4.40 4.31 -8.34
N VAL A 95 -3.99 4.60 -7.11
CA VAL A 95 -2.60 4.57 -6.67
C VAL A 95 -2.36 3.23 -5.97
N TYR A 96 -1.57 2.38 -6.61
CA TYR A 96 -1.35 0.99 -6.23
C TYR A 96 -0.01 0.87 -5.49
N HIS A 97 -0.05 0.80 -4.15
CA HIS A 97 1.12 0.93 -3.30
C HIS A 97 1.95 -0.34 -3.16
N ASP A 98 1.32 -1.50 -3.24
CA ASP A 98 1.96 -2.80 -3.03
C ASP A 98 2.15 -3.55 -4.35
N ALA A 99 3.11 -4.45 -4.42
CA ALA A 99 3.31 -5.27 -5.61
C ALA A 99 2.18 -6.30 -5.81
N SER A 100 1.41 -6.61 -4.77
CA SER A 100 0.36 -7.62 -4.79
C SER A 100 -0.75 -7.24 -3.82
N LEU A 101 -2.00 -7.56 -4.12
CA LEU A 101 -3.13 -7.50 -3.20
C LEU A 101 -3.49 -8.88 -2.63
N LEU A 102 -2.55 -9.82 -2.64
CA LEU A 102 -2.78 -11.18 -2.14
C LEU A 102 -3.24 -11.20 -0.69
N ASP A 103 -2.56 -10.44 0.19
CA ASP A 103 -2.90 -10.43 1.62
C ASP A 103 -4.24 -9.72 1.84
N PHE A 104 -4.52 -8.64 1.11
CA PHE A 104 -5.81 -7.97 1.11
C PHE A 104 -6.97 -8.95 0.83
N TYR A 105 -6.90 -9.71 -0.27
CA TYR A 105 -7.96 -10.65 -0.63
C TYR A 105 -8.00 -11.86 0.30
N ALA A 106 -6.86 -12.34 0.78
CA ALA A 106 -6.79 -13.43 1.73
C ALA A 106 -7.43 -13.04 3.07
N GLU A 107 -7.20 -11.82 3.57
CA GLU A 107 -7.86 -11.30 4.78
C GLU A 107 -9.36 -11.10 4.56
N ARG A 108 -9.73 -10.49 3.45
CA ARG A 108 -11.12 -10.18 3.10
C ARG A 108 -11.98 -11.44 3.00
N PHE A 109 -11.44 -12.50 2.44
CA PHE A 109 -12.15 -13.76 2.21
C PHE A 109 -11.71 -14.88 3.15
N SER A 110 -11.05 -14.56 4.26
CA SER A 110 -10.60 -15.56 5.23
C SER A 110 -11.74 -16.51 5.63
N GLY A 111 -11.53 -17.82 5.42
CA GLY A 111 -12.52 -18.85 5.68
C GLY A 111 -13.73 -18.87 4.74
N ARG A 112 -13.71 -18.15 3.62
CA ARG A 112 -14.81 -18.06 2.63
C ARG A 112 -14.34 -18.50 1.24
N PRO A 113 -15.24 -19.06 0.40
CA PRO A 113 -14.89 -19.50 -0.96
C PRO A 113 -14.44 -18.37 -1.89
N GLY A 114 -14.80 -17.12 -1.63
CA GLY A 114 -14.52 -15.98 -2.48
C GLY A 114 -13.04 -15.75 -2.77
N PHE A 115 -12.11 -16.22 -1.92
CA PHE A 115 -10.67 -16.14 -2.21
C PHE A 115 -10.28 -17.00 -3.42
N VAL A 116 -10.80 -18.22 -3.50
CA VAL A 116 -10.52 -19.13 -4.61
C VAL A 116 -11.10 -18.59 -5.91
N GLU A 117 -12.30 -18.04 -5.84
CA GLU A 117 -12.97 -17.40 -7.00
C GLU A 117 -12.18 -16.21 -7.49
N GLU A 118 -11.71 -15.34 -6.58
CA GLU A 118 -10.89 -14.18 -6.94
C GLU A 118 -9.53 -14.60 -7.54
N ALA A 119 -8.88 -15.63 -6.96
CA ALA A 119 -7.62 -16.14 -7.46
C ALA A 119 -7.75 -16.76 -8.87
N LEU A 120 -8.82 -17.50 -9.11
CA LEU A 120 -9.13 -18.05 -10.43
C LEU A 120 -9.37 -16.93 -11.45
N TRP A 121 -10.13 -15.94 -11.07
CA TRP A 121 -10.50 -14.84 -11.95
C TRP A 121 -9.35 -13.87 -12.22
N SER A 122 -8.60 -13.47 -11.17
CA SER A 122 -7.52 -12.48 -11.27
C SER A 122 -6.25 -13.06 -11.86
N GLU A 123 -5.87 -14.28 -11.45
CA GLU A 123 -4.58 -14.87 -11.80
C GLU A 123 -4.68 -16.02 -12.79
N GLY A 124 -5.89 -16.43 -13.17
CA GLY A 124 -6.11 -17.58 -14.03
C GLY A 124 -5.66 -18.91 -13.41
N LEU A 125 -5.37 -18.89 -12.13
CA LEU A 125 -4.83 -20.03 -11.42
C LEU A 125 -5.96 -21.00 -11.07
N ARG A 126 -5.87 -22.20 -11.60
CA ARG A 126 -6.40 -23.35 -10.89
C ARG A 126 -5.48 -23.58 -9.69
N LEU A 127 -5.80 -22.98 -8.56
CA LEU A 127 -5.12 -23.23 -7.31
C LEU A 127 -5.40 -24.67 -6.91
N GLY A 128 -4.67 -25.60 -7.51
CA GLY A 128 -4.54 -26.95 -6.98
C GLY A 128 -3.71 -26.84 -5.71
N PHE A 129 -4.35 -26.57 -4.57
CA PHE A 129 -3.69 -26.80 -3.30
C PHE A 129 -3.33 -28.29 -3.24
N PRO A 130 -2.05 -28.64 -3.04
CA PRO A 130 -1.71 -30.04 -2.83
C PRO A 130 -2.55 -30.56 -1.67
N PRO A 131 -3.20 -31.73 -1.80
CA PRO A 131 -3.97 -32.29 -0.73
C PRO A 131 -3.11 -32.40 0.52
N ASP A 132 -3.72 -32.28 1.68
CA ASP A 132 -3.06 -32.52 2.94
C ASP A 132 -2.42 -33.90 2.89
N PRO A 133 -1.10 -34.04 3.09
CA PRO A 133 -0.40 -35.32 2.91
C PRO A 133 -0.83 -36.39 3.93
N VAL A 134 -1.51 -36.01 5.02
CA VAL A 134 -1.98 -36.92 6.05
C VAL A 134 -3.43 -37.31 5.82
N THR A 135 -4.28 -36.35 5.45
CA THR A 135 -5.74 -36.60 5.34
C THR A 135 -6.23 -36.81 3.92
N GLY A 136 -5.40 -36.49 2.90
CA GLY A 136 -5.82 -36.50 1.49
C GLY A 136 -6.88 -35.47 1.12
N GLN A 137 -7.35 -34.70 2.09
CA GLN A 137 -8.38 -33.68 1.90
C GLN A 137 -7.75 -32.42 1.25
N PRO A 138 -8.49 -31.69 0.38
CA PRO A 138 -8.05 -30.39 -0.04
C PRO A 138 -7.72 -29.56 1.19
N ARG A 139 -6.51 -29.05 1.30
CA ARG A 139 -6.16 -28.10 2.36
C ARG A 139 -7.13 -26.94 2.25
N GLY A 140 -7.82 -26.65 3.34
CA GLY A 140 -8.73 -25.53 3.40
C GLY A 140 -8.05 -24.24 2.94
N ILE A 141 -8.84 -23.24 2.57
CA ILE A 141 -8.39 -21.91 2.13
C ILE A 141 -7.24 -21.47 3.03
N PRO A 142 -6.05 -21.17 2.48
CA PRO A 142 -4.92 -20.79 3.30
C PRO A 142 -5.31 -19.59 4.16
N THR A 143 -5.24 -19.75 5.47
CA THR A 143 -5.28 -18.58 6.33
C THR A 143 -4.04 -17.73 6.04
N VAL A 144 -4.18 -16.42 6.03
CA VAL A 144 -3.14 -15.42 5.67
C VAL A 144 -1.78 -15.70 6.32
N ARG A 145 -1.79 -16.23 7.54
CA ARG A 145 -0.57 -16.59 8.28
C ARG A 145 0.01 -17.97 7.94
N GLY A 146 -0.74 -18.79 7.22
CA GLY A 146 -0.37 -20.19 6.96
C GLY A 146 -0.31 -20.55 5.48
N ALA A 147 -0.53 -19.63 4.57
CA ALA A 147 -0.39 -19.86 3.15
C ALA A 147 1.10 -20.12 2.86
N GLY A 148 1.54 -21.36 2.98
CA GLY A 148 2.90 -21.81 2.72
C GLY A 148 3.33 -21.67 1.25
N LEU A 149 2.89 -20.61 0.59
CA LEU A 149 3.40 -20.24 -0.72
C LEU A 149 4.81 -19.69 -0.53
N PRO A 150 5.81 -20.25 -1.22
CA PRO A 150 7.16 -19.71 -1.24
C PRO A 150 7.15 -18.23 -1.62
N HIS A 151 8.03 -17.44 -1.03
CA HIS A 151 8.11 -16.00 -1.26
C HIS A 151 8.15 -15.59 -2.75
N PRO A 152 8.84 -16.29 -3.66
CA PRO A 152 8.83 -15.99 -5.09
C PRO A 152 7.45 -16.09 -5.74
N ASP A 153 6.66 -17.08 -5.33
CA ASP A 153 5.33 -17.29 -5.91
C ASP A 153 4.34 -16.21 -5.48
N ARG A 154 4.50 -15.67 -4.28
CA ARG A 154 3.67 -14.56 -3.78
C ARG A 154 3.86 -13.28 -4.60
N ILE A 155 5.06 -12.99 -5.06
CA ILE A 155 5.35 -11.79 -5.88
C ILE A 155 4.75 -11.92 -7.28
N SER A 156 4.63 -13.14 -7.81
CA SER A 156 4.01 -13.38 -9.12
C SER A 156 2.48 -13.26 -9.10
N LEU A 157 1.86 -13.33 -7.91
CA LEU A 157 0.41 -13.26 -7.72
C LEU A 157 0.00 -11.83 -7.37
N LEU A 158 -0.30 -11.02 -8.36
CA LEU A 158 -0.59 -9.60 -8.14
C LEU A 158 -1.98 -9.33 -7.60
N PHE A 159 -2.97 -10.16 -7.94
CA PHE A 159 -4.38 -9.93 -7.61
C PHE A 159 -4.86 -8.53 -8.04
N SER A 160 -4.33 -8.05 -9.16
CA SER A 160 -4.52 -6.67 -9.63
C SER A 160 -5.73 -6.48 -10.51
N ARG A 161 -6.26 -7.55 -11.10
CA ARG A 161 -7.20 -7.48 -12.22
C ARG A 161 -8.44 -6.64 -11.90
N ARG A 162 -9.08 -6.91 -10.76
CA ARG A 162 -10.34 -6.26 -10.39
C ARG A 162 -10.20 -4.75 -10.25
N ILE A 163 -9.16 -4.31 -9.56
CA ILE A 163 -8.97 -2.89 -9.25
C ILE A 163 -8.38 -2.13 -10.44
N VAL A 164 -7.47 -2.75 -11.19
CA VAL A 164 -6.82 -2.12 -12.34
C VAL A 164 -7.79 -1.99 -13.51
N GLU A 165 -8.52 -3.06 -13.87
CA GLU A 165 -9.48 -3.02 -14.98
C GLU A 165 -10.71 -2.14 -14.70
N ALA A 166 -11.01 -1.85 -13.42
CA ALA A 166 -12.04 -0.90 -13.02
C ALA A 166 -11.54 0.55 -13.01
N SER A 167 -10.23 0.81 -13.12
CA SER A 167 -9.68 2.16 -13.02
C SER A 167 -9.69 2.91 -14.34
N LEU A 168 -9.74 4.25 -14.29
CA LEU A 168 -9.47 5.12 -15.44
C LEU A 168 -7.99 5.16 -15.79
N ALA A 169 -7.13 5.07 -14.77
CA ALA A 169 -5.69 4.95 -14.87
C ALA A 169 -5.15 4.39 -13.55
N THR A 170 -3.98 3.75 -13.60
CA THR A 170 -3.30 3.26 -12.40
C THR A 170 -1.91 3.88 -12.28
N ILE A 171 -1.58 4.39 -11.10
CA ILE A 171 -0.26 4.90 -10.73
C ILE A 171 0.44 3.83 -9.88
N VAL A 172 1.69 3.57 -10.19
CA VAL A 172 2.57 2.65 -9.44
C VAL A 172 3.92 3.31 -9.16
N HIS A 173 4.68 2.74 -8.22
CA HIS A 173 5.90 3.37 -7.70
C HIS A 173 7.20 2.64 -8.08
N SER A 174 7.12 1.59 -8.90
CA SER A 174 8.29 0.87 -9.39
C SER A 174 8.17 0.49 -10.87
N GLU A 175 9.29 0.49 -11.58
CA GLU A 175 9.35 0.11 -13.00
C GLU A 175 8.85 -1.31 -13.21
N TRP A 176 9.33 -2.24 -12.39
CA TRP A 176 8.93 -3.64 -12.48
C TRP A 176 7.41 -3.80 -12.43
N LEU A 177 6.74 -3.14 -11.48
CA LEU A 177 5.28 -3.23 -11.34
C LEU A 177 4.56 -2.54 -12.51
N ALA A 178 5.09 -1.40 -12.99
CA ALA A 178 4.54 -0.71 -14.15
C ALA A 178 4.55 -1.62 -15.39
N ASP A 179 5.68 -2.28 -15.66
CA ASP A 179 5.83 -3.16 -16.81
C ASP A 179 4.96 -4.41 -16.69
N GLU A 180 4.88 -5.00 -15.50
CA GLU A 180 4.05 -6.17 -15.26
C GLU A 180 2.56 -5.86 -15.40
N LEU A 181 2.08 -4.72 -14.87
CA LEU A 181 0.69 -4.31 -15.03
C LEU A 181 0.35 -3.93 -16.49
N ARG A 182 1.25 -3.25 -17.21
CA ARG A 182 1.07 -2.97 -18.65
C ARG A 182 0.93 -4.25 -19.46
N ARG A 183 1.73 -5.26 -19.14
CA ARG A 183 1.67 -6.56 -19.81
C ARG A 183 0.36 -7.30 -19.53
N ARG A 184 -0.14 -7.24 -18.28
CA ARG A 184 -1.38 -7.92 -17.87
C ARG A 184 -2.64 -7.18 -18.28
N HIS A 185 -2.61 -5.85 -18.27
CA HIS A 185 -3.75 -4.97 -18.47
C HIS A 185 -3.49 -3.93 -19.57
N PRO A 186 -3.28 -4.36 -20.83
CA PRO A 186 -2.83 -3.47 -21.91
C PRO A 186 -3.85 -2.37 -22.27
N ALA A 187 -5.10 -2.51 -21.86
CA ALA A 187 -6.16 -1.53 -22.11
C ALA A 187 -6.20 -0.39 -21.07
N VAL A 188 -5.48 -0.52 -19.94
CA VAL A 188 -5.50 0.46 -18.85
C VAL A 188 -4.23 1.30 -18.89
N PRO A 189 -4.32 2.65 -18.83
CA PRO A 189 -3.15 3.51 -18.70
C PRO A 189 -2.43 3.25 -17.37
N ILE A 190 -1.16 2.82 -17.43
CA ILE A 190 -0.31 2.59 -16.26
C ILE A 190 0.81 3.62 -16.23
N HIS A 191 0.84 4.42 -15.17
CA HIS A 191 1.79 5.48 -14.98
C HIS A 191 2.77 5.17 -13.85
N LEU A 192 4.06 5.31 -14.13
CA LEU A 192 5.11 5.24 -13.12
C LEU A 192 5.30 6.62 -12.50
N VAL A 193 5.10 6.72 -11.19
CA VAL A 193 5.42 7.90 -10.39
C VAL A 193 6.16 7.41 -9.16
N TYR A 194 7.45 7.70 -9.05
CA TYR A 194 8.23 7.30 -7.89
C TYR A 194 7.72 7.95 -6.61
N HIS A 195 7.90 7.27 -5.48
CA HIS A 195 7.63 7.87 -4.19
C HIS A 195 8.45 9.15 -4.01
N GLY A 196 7.76 10.25 -3.77
CA GLY A 196 8.39 11.46 -3.27
C GLY A 196 8.75 11.28 -1.79
N ALA A 197 9.83 11.91 -1.37
CA ALA A 197 10.15 12.09 0.04
C ALA A 197 10.50 13.56 0.26
N ALA A 198 9.86 14.17 1.25
CA ALA A 198 10.30 15.46 1.72
C ALA A 198 11.67 15.26 2.37
N THR A 199 12.70 15.89 1.80
CA THR A 199 14.00 15.95 2.46
C THR A 199 14.01 17.21 3.30
N PRO A 200 13.90 17.13 4.64
CA PRO A 200 14.01 18.30 5.47
C PRO A 200 15.48 18.79 5.38
N ASP A 201 15.70 19.89 4.67
CA ASP A 201 16.97 20.58 4.70
C ASP A 201 17.04 21.43 5.98
N VAL A 202 17.36 20.76 7.10
CA VAL A 202 17.57 21.42 8.38
C VAL A 202 19.07 21.50 8.63
N PRO A 203 19.67 22.69 8.52
CA PRO A 203 21.10 22.86 8.78
C PRO A 203 21.49 22.30 10.14
N GLY A 204 22.54 21.49 10.19
CA GLY A 204 23.04 20.88 11.43
C GLY A 204 22.25 19.67 11.95
N MET A 205 21.19 19.21 11.28
CA MET A 205 20.39 18.07 11.71
C MET A 205 21.24 16.80 11.88
N ALA A 206 22.15 16.51 10.94
CA ALA A 206 23.03 15.35 11.03
C ALA A 206 23.97 15.42 12.25
N ALA A 207 24.55 16.60 12.51
CA ALA A 207 25.41 16.81 13.67
C ALA A 207 24.63 16.67 14.99
N ARG A 208 23.44 17.23 15.05
CA ARG A 208 22.55 17.10 16.20
C ARG A 208 22.14 15.64 16.46
N ALA A 209 21.70 14.91 15.43
CA ALA A 209 21.35 13.50 15.54
C ALA A 209 22.53 12.64 16.02
N ARG A 210 23.74 12.89 15.51
CA ARG A 210 24.95 12.22 15.99
C ARG A 210 25.22 12.51 17.48
N SER A 211 25.09 13.77 17.89
CA SER A 211 25.25 14.17 19.28
C SER A 211 24.23 13.49 20.21
N GLU A 212 22.96 13.47 19.81
CA GLU A 212 21.87 12.81 20.57
C GLU A 212 22.07 11.29 20.70
N LEU A 213 22.68 10.65 19.68
CA LEU A 213 23.04 9.24 19.70
C LEU A 213 24.40 8.94 20.37
N GLY A 214 25.14 9.97 20.80
CA GLY A 214 26.49 9.81 21.32
C GLY A 214 27.50 9.31 20.30
N TRP A 215 27.30 9.62 19.01
CA TRP A 215 28.18 9.15 17.93
C TRP A 215 29.26 10.16 17.58
N GLU A 216 30.49 9.69 17.57
CA GLU A 216 31.63 10.45 17.08
C GLU A 216 31.65 10.48 15.52
N THR A 217 32.48 11.34 14.95
CA THR A 217 32.64 11.45 13.48
C THR A 217 33.16 10.17 12.83
N SER A 218 33.91 9.36 13.58
CA SER A 218 34.42 8.05 13.17
C SER A 218 33.37 6.94 13.11
N HIS A 219 32.23 7.12 13.79
CA HIS A 219 31.17 6.11 13.80
C HIS A 219 30.44 6.09 12.46
N PHE A 220 30.25 4.90 11.90
CA PHE A 220 29.39 4.64 10.77
C PHE A 220 28.12 3.89 11.23
N GLY A 221 26.96 4.46 10.98
CA GLY A 221 25.68 3.92 11.43
C GLY A 221 24.85 3.30 10.31
N PHE A 222 24.29 2.15 10.60
CA PHE A 222 23.29 1.49 9.74
C PHE A 222 21.93 1.52 10.45
N GLY A 223 20.89 1.96 9.76
CA GLY A 223 19.54 2.01 10.29
C GLY A 223 18.57 1.10 9.51
N VAL A 224 17.68 0.43 10.25
CA VAL A 224 16.54 -0.28 9.68
C VAL A 224 15.28 0.37 10.22
N PHE A 225 14.44 0.90 9.32
CA PHE A 225 13.23 1.65 9.68
C PHE A 225 11.98 0.86 9.28
N GLY A 226 10.92 0.99 10.10
CA GLY A 226 9.61 0.38 9.90
C GLY A 226 9.33 -0.80 10.83
N GLY A 227 8.19 -1.46 10.63
CA GLY A 227 7.80 -2.62 11.42
C GLY A 227 8.80 -3.78 11.29
N LEU A 228 9.15 -4.42 12.41
CA LEU A 228 10.06 -5.57 12.43
C LEU A 228 9.33 -6.84 11.97
N THR A 229 9.05 -6.93 10.68
CA THR A 229 8.41 -8.09 10.06
C THR A 229 9.44 -8.99 9.38
N GLY A 230 9.09 -10.25 9.13
CA GLY A 230 9.96 -11.20 8.41
C GLY A 230 10.40 -10.72 7.03
N PHE A 231 9.57 -9.91 6.36
CA PHE A 231 9.86 -9.34 5.04
C PHE A 231 11.00 -8.30 5.08
N LYS A 232 11.23 -7.65 6.20
CA LYS A 232 12.33 -6.68 6.36
C LYS A 232 13.70 -7.33 6.55
N ARG A 233 13.75 -8.66 6.63
CA ARG A 233 14.98 -9.46 6.73
C ARG A 233 15.95 -8.98 7.82
N VAL A 234 15.42 -8.47 8.94
CA VAL A 234 16.23 -7.93 10.03
C VAL A 234 17.28 -8.92 10.55
N PRO A 235 16.98 -10.23 10.71
CA PRO A 235 18.01 -11.22 11.08
C PRO A 235 19.17 -11.30 10.09
N THR A 236 18.89 -11.23 8.78
CA THR A 236 19.94 -11.24 7.73
C THR A 236 20.79 -9.98 7.82
N PHE A 237 20.15 -8.81 8.05
CA PHE A 237 20.85 -7.56 8.25
C PHE A 237 21.79 -7.61 9.47
N VAL A 238 21.32 -8.11 10.61
CA VAL A 238 22.12 -8.25 11.83
C VAL A 238 23.30 -9.19 11.61
N ALA A 239 23.09 -10.32 10.93
CA ALA A 239 24.17 -11.26 10.61
C ALA A 239 25.22 -10.65 9.68
N ALA A 240 24.80 -9.91 8.65
CA ALA A 240 25.70 -9.19 7.75
C ALA A 240 26.50 -8.10 8.49
N PHE A 241 25.86 -7.37 9.39
CA PHE A 241 26.53 -6.38 10.23
C PHE A 241 27.55 -7.01 11.18
N ALA A 242 27.23 -8.15 11.80
CA ALA A 242 28.15 -8.88 12.66
C ALA A 242 29.38 -9.36 11.89
N ALA A 243 29.21 -9.86 10.65
CA ALA A 243 30.32 -10.24 9.78
C ALA A 243 31.18 -9.02 9.38
N LEU A 244 30.55 -7.89 9.05
CA LEU A 244 31.26 -6.65 8.73
C LEU A 244 32.14 -6.16 9.89
N ARG A 245 31.64 -6.23 11.12
CA ARG A 245 32.41 -5.87 12.33
C ARG A 245 33.64 -6.75 12.61
N GLN A 246 33.67 -7.98 12.09
CA GLN A 246 34.87 -8.83 12.17
C GLN A 246 35.96 -8.39 11.20
N LEU A 247 35.55 -7.78 10.06
CA LEU A 247 36.49 -7.27 9.05
C LEU A 247 36.97 -5.83 9.35
N HIS A 248 36.17 -5.09 10.09
CA HIS A 248 36.41 -3.68 10.45
C HIS A 248 36.06 -3.49 11.95
N PRO A 249 36.98 -3.88 12.85
CA PRO A 249 36.76 -3.80 14.30
C PRO A 249 36.66 -2.36 14.83
#